data_006c5e8dc93caed9fe5c35bd7bfa1de9
#
_entry.id   006c5e8dc93caed9fe5c35bd7bfa1de9
#
_cell.length_a   1.000
_cell.length_b   1.000
_cell.length_c   1.000
_cell.angle_alpha   90.00
_cell.angle_beta   90.00
_cell.angle_gamma   90.00
#
_symmetry.space_group_name_H-M   'P 1'
#
loop_
_entity.id
_entity.type
_entity.pdbx_description
1 polymer ?
#
loop_
_entity_poly.entity_id
_entity_poly.type
_entity_poly.pdbx_seq_one_letter_code
_entity_poly.pdbx_strand_id
1 'polypeptide(L)'
;MLRSLFGSKVLARVFMPPGITLPTSAVQAHRQRHPAGRGETKAGQTQNFIVFSDGTSSGDAAAKAMLDNAEADYAATQVWFGGLTPPSLPFYVYADPNAGGAYHMTCAGTDVHVLSDPVRAPGFLTAEIVEVFEAAINNGWDCAVTNGESLSRVLAFERHPEIAEEFNPTEQDWWSQGRRDYVNDNSAGDTDQIAAGCGDLFLYYLHAQLTFDWTTLCGAGGPTLGATYKSLTGYDPMQGFNDFIASLSTIDQGGTLALPPSGNPFPIKT
;
A
#
# COMPACT_ATOMS: atom_id res chain seq x y z
N MET A 1 41.77 -7.22 6.03
CA MET A 1 40.84 -6.43 5.21
C MET A 1 39.40 -6.83 5.57
N LEU A 2 38.81 -6.17 6.55
CA LEU A 2 37.41 -6.36 6.93
C LEU A 2 36.58 -5.48 6.01
N ARG A 3 35.81 -6.07 5.08
CA ARG A 3 34.79 -5.37 4.34
C ARG A 3 33.58 -5.19 5.24
N SER A 4 33.24 -3.95 5.44
CA SER A 4 32.06 -3.44 6.11
C SER A 4 30.78 -4.08 5.58
N LEU A 5 30.12 -4.86 6.43
CA LEU A 5 28.73 -5.31 6.27
C LEU A 5 27.78 -4.23 6.86
N PHE A 6 27.67 -3.12 6.20
CA PHE A 6 26.56 -2.20 6.44
C PHE A 6 25.65 -2.24 5.22
N GLY A 7 24.69 -3.15 5.27
CA GLY A 7 23.56 -3.12 4.37
C GLY A 7 22.90 -1.75 4.43
N SER A 8 22.63 -1.18 3.29
CA SER A 8 21.85 0.05 3.14
C SER A 8 20.53 -0.14 3.88
N LYS A 9 20.33 0.59 4.98
CA LYS A 9 19.04 0.66 5.64
C LYS A 9 18.11 1.39 4.68
N VAL A 10 17.19 0.67 4.10
CA VAL A 10 16.06 1.24 3.35
C VAL A 10 15.34 2.17 4.32
N LEU A 11 15.20 3.42 3.93
CA LEU A 11 14.54 4.46 4.70
C LEU A 11 13.02 4.25 4.65
N ALA A 12 12.35 4.75 5.65
CA ALA A 12 10.93 4.71 5.92
C ALA A 12 10.04 4.59 4.67
N ARG A 13 9.08 3.70 4.73
CA ARG A 13 8.07 3.45 3.72
C ARG A 13 6.83 4.24 4.05
N VAL A 14 6.21 4.77 3.04
CA VAL A 14 5.18 5.75 3.24
C VAL A 14 4.04 5.51 2.26
N PHE A 15 2.93 5.08 2.79
CA PHE A 15 1.66 5.17 2.10
C PHE A 15 1.20 6.63 2.13
N MET A 16 1.44 7.37 1.04
CA MET A 16 1.13 8.80 0.98
C MET A 16 0.33 9.20 -0.25
N PRO A 17 -0.64 10.10 -0.09
CA PRO A 17 -1.28 10.76 -1.22
C PRO A 17 -0.27 11.53 -2.10
N PRO A 18 -0.53 11.68 -3.40
CA PRO A 18 0.33 12.40 -4.33
C PRO A 18 0.64 13.83 -3.87
N GLY A 19 1.88 14.27 -4.07
CA GLY A 19 2.31 15.63 -3.78
C GLY A 19 2.68 15.92 -2.32
N ILE A 20 2.56 14.93 -1.43
CA ILE A 20 3.01 15.05 -0.03
C ILE A 20 4.41 14.44 0.09
N THR A 21 5.35 15.17 0.68
CA THR A 21 6.68 14.66 1.05
C THR A 21 6.78 14.60 2.57
N LEU A 22 7.34 13.52 3.09
CA LEU A 22 7.63 13.43 4.53
C LEU A 22 8.56 14.58 4.94
N PRO A 23 8.24 15.30 6.02
CA PRO A 23 9.19 16.20 6.63
C PRO A 23 10.44 15.41 7.05
N THR A 24 11.62 15.94 6.72
CA THR A 24 12.92 15.37 7.14
C THR A 24 12.97 15.15 8.67
N SER A 25 12.21 15.93 9.43
CA SER A 25 12.05 15.80 10.87
C SER A 25 11.30 14.52 11.31
N ALA A 26 10.32 14.04 10.53
CA ALA A 26 9.61 12.80 10.84
C ALA A 26 10.55 11.58 10.69
N VAL A 27 11.36 11.56 9.63
CA VAL A 27 12.39 10.56 9.39
C VAL A 27 13.50 10.62 10.47
N GLN A 28 13.85 11.80 10.97
CA GLN A 28 14.85 11.96 12.02
C GLN A 28 14.31 11.64 13.42
N ALA A 29 13.06 11.94 13.72
CA ALA A 29 12.43 11.63 15.01
C ALA A 29 12.33 10.11 15.23
N HIS A 30 12.11 9.34 14.19
CA HIS A 30 12.08 7.89 14.26
C HIS A 30 13.47 7.25 14.53
N ARG A 31 14.56 7.93 14.24
CA ARG A 31 15.93 7.46 14.60
C ARG A 31 16.20 7.51 16.10
N GLN A 32 15.43 8.27 16.86
CA GLN A 32 15.44 8.28 18.32
C GLN A 32 14.30 7.38 18.76
N ARG A 33 14.60 6.09 19.01
CA ARG A 33 13.62 5.13 19.55
C ARG A 33 12.79 5.81 20.62
N HIS A 34 11.47 5.77 20.45
CA HIS A 34 10.53 6.31 21.40
C HIS A 34 10.72 5.67 22.78
N PRO A 35 11.23 6.40 23.78
CA PRO A 35 10.70 6.18 25.10
C PRO A 35 9.28 6.73 25.06
N ALA A 36 8.29 5.96 25.46
CA ALA A 36 6.97 6.47 25.79
C ALA A 36 7.17 7.78 26.59
N GLY A 37 6.88 8.95 25.98
CA GLY A 37 7.25 10.17 26.66
C GLY A 37 7.09 11.50 25.94
N ARG A 38 6.48 11.60 24.77
CA ARG A 38 6.16 12.90 24.18
C ARG A 38 4.69 13.03 23.79
N GLY A 39 3.82 13.08 24.81
CA GLY A 39 2.41 13.44 24.61
C GLY A 39 1.53 12.32 24.08
N GLU A 40 2.10 11.19 23.63
CA GLU A 40 1.34 10.05 23.15
C GLU A 40 0.65 9.34 24.32
N THR A 41 -0.66 9.21 24.24
CA THR A 41 -1.45 8.47 25.21
C THR A 41 -2.07 7.26 24.57
N LYS A 42 -2.06 6.11 25.27
CA LYS A 42 -2.74 4.93 24.79
C LYS A 42 -4.24 5.22 24.70
N ALA A 43 -4.76 5.22 23.47
CA ALA A 43 -6.17 5.43 23.19
C ALA A 43 -7.00 4.16 23.43
N GLY A 44 -6.42 2.98 23.13
CA GLY A 44 -7.09 1.71 23.33
C GLY A 44 -6.27 0.52 22.85
N GLN A 45 -6.88 -0.66 22.93
CA GLN A 45 -6.33 -1.88 22.37
C GLN A 45 -7.44 -2.85 21.97
N THR A 46 -7.13 -3.69 21.00
CA THR A 46 -7.90 -4.83 20.55
C THR A 46 -7.07 -6.11 20.71
N GLN A 47 -7.44 -7.19 20.05
CA GLN A 47 -6.66 -8.44 20.09
C GLN A 47 -5.28 -8.26 19.45
N ASN A 48 -5.23 -7.60 18.28
CA ASN A 48 -4.02 -7.52 17.46
C ASN A 48 -3.41 -6.11 17.43
N PHE A 49 -4.03 -5.11 18.04
CA PHE A 49 -3.60 -3.70 17.94
C PHE A 49 -3.53 -3.01 19.30
N ILE A 50 -2.51 -2.18 19.48
CA ILE A 50 -2.40 -1.20 20.56
C ILE A 50 -2.29 0.17 19.89
N VAL A 51 -3.27 1.05 20.09
CA VAL A 51 -3.35 2.33 19.40
C VAL A 51 -3.08 3.48 20.35
N PHE A 52 -2.28 4.42 19.90
CA PHE A 52 -1.89 5.63 20.63
C PHE A 52 -2.40 6.87 19.90
N SER A 53 -2.82 7.87 20.68
CA SER A 53 -3.18 9.21 20.21
C SER A 53 -2.05 10.20 20.51
N ASP A 54 -1.90 11.20 19.67
CA ASP A 54 -1.02 12.36 19.90
C ASP A 54 -1.58 13.36 20.93
N GLY A 55 -2.78 13.08 21.50
CA GLY A 55 -3.46 13.91 22.49
C GLY A 55 -4.19 15.12 21.88
N THR A 56 -4.24 15.27 20.57
CA THR A 56 -5.10 16.26 19.91
C THR A 56 -6.49 15.69 19.66
N SER A 57 -7.48 16.55 19.46
CA SER A 57 -8.85 16.09 19.12
C SER A 57 -8.89 15.32 17.80
N SER A 58 -8.04 15.67 16.82
CA SER A 58 -7.92 14.94 15.57
C SER A 58 -7.25 13.58 15.78
N GLY A 59 -6.16 13.52 16.56
CA GLY A 59 -5.49 12.28 16.90
C GLY A 59 -6.35 11.33 17.70
N ASP A 60 -7.14 11.83 18.64
CA ASP A 60 -8.11 11.02 19.40
C ASP A 60 -9.19 10.44 18.48
N ALA A 61 -9.71 11.24 17.55
CA ALA A 61 -10.71 10.79 16.58
C ALA A 61 -10.12 9.78 15.59
N ALA A 62 -8.90 9.97 15.10
CA ALA A 62 -8.19 9.04 14.22
C ALA A 62 -7.89 7.72 14.95
N ALA A 63 -7.38 7.78 16.19
CA ALA A 63 -7.11 6.60 17.00
C ALA A 63 -8.40 5.78 17.25
N LYS A 64 -9.52 6.46 17.51
CA LYS A 64 -10.81 5.79 17.63
C LYS A 64 -11.24 5.13 16.32
N ALA A 65 -11.14 5.82 15.19
CA ALA A 65 -11.51 5.28 13.88
C ALA A 65 -10.67 4.05 13.53
N MET A 66 -9.37 4.07 13.80
CA MET A 66 -8.49 2.91 13.63
C MET A 66 -8.90 1.74 14.52
N LEU A 67 -9.19 1.98 15.82
CA LEU A 67 -9.66 0.92 16.73
C LEU A 67 -10.98 0.30 16.27
N ASP A 68 -11.89 1.10 15.74
CA ASP A 68 -13.20 0.64 15.28
C ASP A 68 -13.10 -0.28 14.02
N ASN A 69 -12.05 -0.15 13.22
CA ASN A 69 -11.89 -0.86 11.93
C ASN A 69 -10.79 -1.93 11.93
N ALA A 70 -9.71 -1.75 12.68
CA ALA A 70 -8.47 -2.50 12.54
C ALA A 70 -8.62 -4.04 12.58
N GLU A 71 -9.44 -4.59 13.47
CA GLU A 71 -9.63 -6.05 13.53
C GLU A 71 -10.39 -6.59 12.32
N ALA A 72 -11.35 -5.83 11.78
CA ALA A 72 -12.07 -6.23 10.58
C ALA A 72 -11.17 -6.17 9.34
N ASP A 73 -10.29 -5.17 9.27
CA ASP A 73 -9.32 -5.02 8.18
C ASP A 73 -8.22 -6.08 8.27
N TYR A 74 -7.71 -6.36 9.47
CA TYR A 74 -6.80 -7.47 9.72
C TYR A 74 -7.40 -8.81 9.30
N ALA A 75 -8.66 -9.09 9.69
CA ALA A 75 -9.33 -10.33 9.34
C ALA A 75 -9.54 -10.46 7.82
N ALA A 76 -9.89 -9.39 7.12
CA ALA A 76 -10.01 -9.38 5.67
C ALA A 76 -8.65 -9.64 5.01
N THR A 77 -7.59 -8.96 5.45
CA THR A 77 -6.23 -9.17 4.97
C THR A 77 -5.77 -10.61 5.22
N GLN A 78 -6.06 -11.16 6.41
CA GLN A 78 -5.76 -12.55 6.70
C GLN A 78 -6.42 -13.53 5.72
N VAL A 79 -7.68 -13.26 5.32
CA VAL A 79 -8.38 -14.08 4.30
C VAL A 79 -7.69 -13.96 2.95
N TRP A 80 -7.34 -12.76 2.51
CA TRP A 80 -6.64 -12.54 1.23
C TRP A 80 -5.29 -13.24 1.18
N PHE A 81 -4.59 -13.31 2.30
CA PHE A 81 -3.30 -14.02 2.41
C PHE A 81 -3.44 -15.47 2.88
N GLY A 82 -4.60 -16.12 2.59
CA GLY A 82 -4.79 -17.57 2.78
C GLY A 82 -4.81 -18.03 4.24
N GLY A 83 -5.19 -17.16 5.18
CA GLY A 83 -5.23 -17.46 6.62
C GLY A 83 -3.89 -17.24 7.34
N LEU A 84 -2.91 -16.62 6.66
CA LEU A 84 -1.61 -16.31 7.24
C LEU A 84 -1.77 -15.41 8.49
N THR A 85 -0.92 -15.63 9.48
CA THR A 85 -0.78 -14.76 10.66
C THR A 85 0.66 -14.24 10.72
N PRO A 86 0.89 -12.92 10.65
CA PRO A 86 2.24 -12.38 10.81
C PRO A 86 2.83 -12.73 12.18
N PRO A 87 4.15 -12.97 12.26
CA PRO A 87 4.78 -13.40 13.51
C PRO A 87 4.97 -12.29 14.54
N SER A 88 4.81 -11.02 14.16
CA SER A 88 5.22 -9.85 14.96
C SER A 88 4.04 -9.09 15.56
N LEU A 89 2.99 -9.78 16.03
CA LEU A 89 1.87 -9.14 16.71
C LEU A 89 2.20 -8.77 18.18
N PRO A 90 1.53 -7.77 18.77
CA PRO A 90 0.53 -6.87 18.17
C PRO A 90 1.15 -5.76 17.33
N PHE A 91 0.32 -5.08 16.53
CA PHE A 91 0.66 -3.80 15.91
C PHE A 91 0.62 -2.69 16.98
N TYR A 92 1.62 -1.83 16.96
CA TYR A 92 1.67 -0.59 17.72
C TYR A 92 1.40 0.56 16.77
N VAL A 93 0.24 1.19 16.88
CA VAL A 93 -0.24 2.17 15.90
C VAL A 93 -0.29 3.55 16.56
N TYR A 94 0.30 4.53 15.92
CA TYR A 94 0.42 5.89 16.41
C TYR A 94 -0.33 6.85 15.48
N ALA A 95 -1.33 7.56 16.00
CA ALA A 95 -1.88 8.72 15.31
C ALA A 95 -0.80 9.82 15.33
N ASP A 96 -0.24 10.13 14.16
CA ASP A 96 0.89 11.05 14.00
C ASP A 96 0.50 12.20 13.06
N PRO A 97 0.38 13.44 13.56
CA PRO A 97 -0.01 14.60 12.75
C PRO A 97 1.02 14.96 11.67
N ASN A 98 2.22 14.37 11.74
CA ASN A 98 3.31 14.61 10.80
C ASN A 98 3.51 13.47 9.79
N ALA A 99 2.73 12.41 9.87
CA ALA A 99 2.91 11.25 9.00
C ALA A 99 2.67 11.55 7.51
N GLY A 100 1.80 12.48 7.18
CA GLY A 100 1.47 12.78 5.78
C GLY A 100 0.58 11.73 5.11
N GLY A 101 0.62 10.49 5.54
CA GLY A 101 -0.10 9.30 5.15
C GLY A 101 0.06 8.26 6.24
N ALA A 102 0.66 7.09 5.90
CA ALA A 102 1.13 6.14 6.90
C ALA A 102 2.54 5.64 6.56
N TYR A 103 3.22 5.07 7.54
CA TYR A 103 4.51 4.44 7.33
C TYR A 103 4.90 3.52 8.49
N HIS A 104 5.75 2.54 8.19
CA HIS A 104 6.54 1.76 9.14
C HIS A 104 8.00 1.68 8.69
N MET A 105 8.90 1.25 9.56
CA MET A 105 10.34 1.32 9.25
C MET A 105 10.86 0.17 8.39
N THR A 106 10.16 -0.92 8.31
CA THR A 106 10.52 -2.12 7.53
C THR A 106 9.25 -2.86 7.15
N CYS A 107 9.20 -3.58 6.03
CA CYS A 107 8.02 -4.36 5.60
C CYS A 107 7.43 -5.29 6.68
N ALA A 108 8.22 -5.78 7.59
CA ALA A 108 7.76 -6.63 8.70
C ALA A 108 7.55 -5.85 10.00
N GLY A 109 7.68 -4.51 9.96
CA GLY A 109 7.57 -3.65 11.14
C GLY A 109 6.11 -3.47 11.55
N THR A 110 5.84 -3.67 12.83
CA THR A 110 4.50 -3.49 13.40
C THR A 110 4.36 -2.17 14.19
N ASP A 111 5.38 -1.33 14.20
CA ASP A 111 5.33 0.04 14.68
C ASP A 111 4.89 0.94 13.53
N VAL A 112 3.60 1.29 13.46
CA VAL A 112 2.95 1.97 12.33
C VAL A 112 2.56 3.38 12.75
N HIS A 113 2.97 4.38 11.97
CA HIS A 113 2.58 5.77 12.14
C HIS A 113 1.57 6.15 11.07
N VAL A 114 0.43 6.71 11.48
CA VAL A 114 -0.70 7.02 10.60
C VAL A 114 -1.12 8.46 10.80
N LEU A 115 -1.37 9.18 9.71
CA LEU A 115 -1.88 10.54 9.74
C LEU A 115 -3.07 10.69 10.69
N SER A 116 -3.05 11.73 11.53
CA SER A 116 -4.12 12.07 12.47
C SER A 116 -5.37 12.64 11.76
N ASP A 117 -5.94 11.82 10.86
CA ASP A 117 -7.16 12.12 10.10
C ASP A 117 -8.17 10.96 10.25
N PRO A 118 -9.32 11.19 10.92
CA PRO A 118 -10.23 10.10 11.24
C PRO A 118 -10.93 9.46 10.02
N VAL A 119 -10.96 10.12 8.88
CA VAL A 119 -11.57 9.58 7.65
C VAL A 119 -10.57 8.68 6.92
N ARG A 120 -9.31 9.10 6.83
CA ARG A 120 -8.28 8.41 6.04
C ARG A 120 -7.47 7.39 6.83
N ALA A 121 -7.31 7.60 8.13
CA ALA A 121 -6.46 6.77 8.98
C ALA A 121 -6.77 5.27 8.91
N PRO A 122 -8.02 4.79 8.88
CA PRO A 122 -8.29 3.36 8.74
C PRO A 122 -7.75 2.76 7.43
N GLY A 123 -7.95 3.46 6.30
CA GLY A 123 -7.45 3.00 5.01
C GLY A 123 -5.92 3.00 4.94
N PHE A 124 -5.28 4.04 5.47
CA PHE A 124 -3.82 4.10 5.53
C PHE A 124 -3.24 3.01 6.43
N LEU A 125 -3.88 2.74 7.58
CA LEU A 125 -3.48 1.62 8.43
C LEU A 125 -3.64 0.28 7.72
N THR A 126 -4.69 0.11 6.93
CA THR A 126 -4.93 -1.13 6.19
C THR A 126 -3.82 -1.41 5.17
N ALA A 127 -3.31 -0.39 4.47
CA ALA A 127 -2.17 -0.56 3.57
C ALA A 127 -0.93 -1.07 4.32
N GLU A 128 -0.60 -0.47 5.45
CA GLU A 128 0.55 -0.90 6.26
C GLU A 128 0.37 -2.33 6.83
N ILE A 129 -0.86 -2.72 7.18
CA ILE A 129 -1.17 -4.10 7.57
C ILE A 129 -0.87 -5.04 6.40
N VAL A 130 -1.32 -4.73 5.19
CA VAL A 130 -1.08 -5.54 3.99
C VAL A 130 0.42 -5.74 3.76
N GLU A 131 1.23 -4.70 3.88
CA GLU A 131 2.69 -4.80 3.72
C GLU A 131 3.34 -5.78 4.71
N VAL A 132 2.86 -5.80 5.96
CA VAL A 132 3.34 -6.78 6.95
C VAL A 132 2.96 -8.22 6.55
N PHE A 133 1.80 -8.41 5.94
CA PHE A 133 1.41 -9.73 5.40
C PHE A 133 2.23 -10.10 4.15
N GLU A 134 2.57 -9.15 3.28
CA GLU A 134 3.48 -9.36 2.14
C GLU A 134 4.85 -9.84 2.59
N ALA A 135 5.40 -9.19 3.62
CA ALA A 135 6.67 -9.62 4.20
C ALA A 135 6.56 -11.03 4.84
N ALA A 136 5.43 -11.34 5.47
CA ALA A 136 5.21 -12.61 6.14
C ALA A 136 5.01 -13.78 5.17
N ILE A 137 4.30 -13.57 4.05
CA ILE A 137 4.11 -14.62 3.04
C ILE A 137 5.39 -14.91 2.26
N ASN A 138 6.25 -13.92 2.09
CA ASN A 138 7.57 -14.04 1.47
C ASN A 138 7.57 -14.79 0.11
N ASN A 139 6.64 -14.43 -0.75
CA ASN A 139 6.45 -15.07 -2.07
C ASN A 139 6.79 -14.13 -3.25
N GLY A 140 7.46 -13.00 -2.98
CA GLY A 140 7.92 -12.04 -3.99
C GLY A 140 7.21 -10.69 -3.97
N TRP A 141 6.14 -10.53 -3.20
CA TRP A 141 5.64 -9.19 -2.87
C TRP A 141 6.69 -8.46 -2.03
N ASP A 142 7.02 -7.25 -2.42
CA ASP A 142 7.99 -6.40 -1.72
C ASP A 142 7.44 -4.98 -1.61
N CYS A 143 7.02 -4.63 -0.41
CA CYS A 143 6.51 -3.31 -0.07
C CYS A 143 7.51 -2.16 -0.31
N ALA A 144 8.76 -2.45 -0.70
CA ALA A 144 9.77 -1.45 -1.04
C ALA A 144 9.78 -1.05 -2.50
N VAL A 145 9.01 -1.71 -3.34
CA VAL A 145 8.99 -1.50 -4.79
C VAL A 145 7.57 -1.56 -5.32
N THR A 146 7.39 -1.28 -6.61
CA THR A 146 6.09 -1.12 -7.27
C THR A 146 5.08 -2.23 -6.95
N ASN A 147 5.50 -3.50 -6.94
CA ASN A 147 4.55 -4.62 -6.82
C ASN A 147 3.85 -4.67 -5.45
N GLY A 148 4.59 -4.56 -4.35
CA GLY A 148 4.00 -4.57 -3.01
C GLY A 148 3.29 -3.26 -2.69
N GLU A 149 3.92 -2.10 -2.97
CA GLU A 149 3.27 -0.80 -2.77
C GLU A 149 1.91 -0.72 -3.46
N SER A 150 1.80 -1.24 -4.70
CA SER A 150 0.52 -1.25 -5.41
C SER A 150 -0.47 -2.25 -4.81
N LEU A 151 -0.01 -3.43 -4.35
CA LEU A 151 -0.91 -4.39 -3.72
C LEU A 151 -1.49 -3.84 -2.42
N SER A 152 -0.65 -3.22 -1.58
CA SER A 152 -1.09 -2.62 -0.33
C SER A 152 -2.15 -1.54 -0.56
N ARG A 153 -1.98 -0.70 -1.59
CA ARG A 153 -2.95 0.34 -1.98
C ARG A 153 -4.28 -0.23 -2.42
N VAL A 154 -4.29 -1.10 -3.43
CA VAL A 154 -5.56 -1.59 -3.97
C VAL A 154 -6.35 -2.39 -2.94
N LEU A 155 -5.69 -3.15 -2.06
CA LEU A 155 -6.37 -3.85 -0.98
C LEU A 155 -6.91 -2.90 0.10
N ALA A 156 -6.20 -1.80 0.37
CA ALA A 156 -6.72 -0.74 1.22
C ALA A 156 -7.95 -0.06 0.59
N PHE A 157 -7.96 0.19 -0.73
CA PHE A 157 -9.12 0.77 -1.43
C PHE A 157 -10.33 -0.18 -1.43
N GLU A 158 -10.13 -1.49 -1.49
CA GLU A 158 -11.22 -2.47 -1.36
C GLU A 158 -11.90 -2.40 0.01
N ARG A 159 -11.18 -2.03 1.06
CA ARG A 159 -11.71 -1.87 2.42
C ARG A 159 -12.24 -0.46 2.70
N HIS A 160 -11.57 0.52 2.14
CA HIS A 160 -11.74 1.95 2.41
C HIS A 160 -11.82 2.74 1.10
N PRO A 161 -12.89 2.56 0.30
CA PRO A 161 -13.00 3.21 -1.01
C PRO A 161 -13.00 4.74 -0.95
N GLU A 162 -13.27 5.32 0.22
CA GLU A 162 -13.23 6.76 0.43
C GLU A 162 -11.84 7.39 0.24
N ILE A 163 -10.76 6.58 0.30
CA ILE A 163 -9.40 7.09 0.05
C ILE A 163 -8.95 6.89 -1.40
N ALA A 164 -9.60 6.03 -2.18
CA ALA A 164 -9.16 5.67 -3.53
C ALA A 164 -9.07 6.90 -4.47
N GLU A 165 -10.04 7.80 -4.40
CA GLU A 165 -10.08 8.99 -5.26
C GLU A 165 -8.84 9.89 -5.09
N GLU A 166 -8.21 9.90 -3.91
CA GLU A 166 -7.01 10.69 -3.67
C GLU A 166 -5.80 10.20 -4.46
N PHE A 167 -5.82 8.94 -4.92
CA PHE A 167 -4.74 8.29 -5.67
C PHE A 167 -4.96 8.26 -7.19
N ASN A 168 -6.17 8.53 -7.67
CA ASN A 168 -6.46 8.63 -9.11
C ASN A 168 -5.49 9.53 -9.89
N PRO A 169 -4.96 10.65 -9.33
CA PRO A 169 -3.94 11.43 -10.01
C PRO A 169 -2.66 10.65 -10.33
N THR A 170 -2.26 9.65 -9.53
CA THR A 170 -1.05 8.85 -9.79
C THR A 170 -1.22 7.96 -11.02
N GLU A 171 -2.39 7.36 -11.17
CA GLU A 171 -2.79 6.55 -12.31
C GLU A 171 -2.85 7.40 -13.60
N GLN A 172 -3.43 8.59 -13.49
CA GLN A 172 -3.50 9.56 -14.58
C GLN A 172 -2.10 10.09 -14.96
N ASP A 173 -1.24 10.35 -13.99
CA ASP A 173 0.13 10.79 -14.22
C ASP A 173 0.93 9.72 -14.97
N TRP A 174 0.84 8.46 -14.55
CA TRP A 174 1.47 7.37 -15.29
C TRP A 174 0.97 7.28 -16.74
N TRP A 175 -0.34 7.37 -16.95
CA TRP A 175 -0.93 7.29 -18.28
C TRP A 175 -0.46 8.42 -19.19
N SER A 176 -0.40 9.65 -18.69
CA SER A 176 -0.02 10.85 -19.42
C SER A 176 1.49 10.97 -19.66
N GLN A 177 2.33 10.40 -18.78
CA GLN A 177 3.78 10.53 -18.80
C GLN A 177 4.50 9.43 -19.61
N GLY A 178 3.82 8.79 -20.54
CA GLY A 178 4.44 7.87 -21.50
C GLY A 178 4.26 6.39 -21.17
N ARG A 179 3.50 6.03 -20.15
CA ARG A 179 3.05 4.63 -19.89
C ARG A 179 4.23 3.67 -19.77
N ARG A 180 5.27 4.08 -19.02
CA ARG A 180 6.42 3.20 -18.78
C ARG A 180 5.95 1.86 -18.21
N ASP A 181 6.58 0.77 -18.66
CA ASP A 181 6.30 -0.58 -18.17
C ASP A 181 6.87 -0.79 -16.76
N TYR A 182 6.06 -0.51 -15.75
CA TYR A 182 6.33 -0.84 -14.36
C TYR A 182 5.76 -2.21 -13.95
N VAL A 183 5.10 -2.90 -14.87
CA VAL A 183 4.63 -4.28 -14.67
C VAL A 183 5.80 -5.25 -14.73
N ASN A 184 6.73 -5.04 -15.66
CA ASN A 184 7.89 -5.89 -15.84
C ASN A 184 9.17 -5.33 -15.21
N ASP A 185 9.20 -4.05 -14.87
CA ASP A 185 10.36 -3.34 -14.32
C ASP A 185 9.93 -2.55 -13.06
N ASN A 186 10.12 -3.14 -11.89
CA ASN A 186 9.81 -2.44 -10.64
C ASN A 186 10.62 -1.13 -10.52
N SER A 187 9.96 -0.08 -10.05
CA SER A 187 10.69 1.08 -9.53
C SER A 187 11.43 0.70 -8.24
N ALA A 188 12.62 1.22 -8.07
CA ALA A 188 13.46 0.96 -6.90
C ALA A 188 13.06 1.79 -5.67
N GLY A 189 11.83 2.23 -5.56
CA GLY A 189 11.34 3.04 -4.45
C GLY A 189 9.83 2.94 -4.26
N ASP A 190 9.44 2.79 -3.02
CA ASP A 190 8.07 2.84 -2.54
C ASP A 190 7.40 4.22 -2.68
N THR A 191 8.18 5.25 -2.93
CA THR A 191 7.72 6.64 -3.11
C THR A 191 7.54 7.05 -4.57
N ASP A 192 7.73 6.15 -5.53
CA ASP A 192 7.48 6.41 -6.95
C ASP A 192 5.98 6.30 -7.26
N GLN A 193 5.28 7.40 -7.07
CA GLN A 193 3.83 7.48 -7.25
C GLN A 193 3.38 7.13 -8.68
N ILE A 194 4.23 7.42 -9.68
CA ILE A 194 3.92 7.08 -11.09
C ILE A 194 4.00 5.58 -11.31
N ALA A 195 5.00 4.93 -10.71
CA ALA A 195 5.11 3.48 -10.76
C ALA A 195 3.95 2.79 -10.05
N ALA A 196 3.57 3.30 -8.87
CA ALA A 196 2.42 2.79 -8.13
C ALA A 196 1.11 2.93 -8.93
N GLY A 197 0.85 4.08 -9.56
CA GLY A 197 -0.34 4.25 -10.40
C GLY A 197 -0.42 3.24 -11.56
N CYS A 198 0.71 2.83 -12.16
CA CYS A 198 0.75 1.72 -13.11
C CYS A 198 0.35 0.41 -12.46
N GLY A 199 0.91 0.12 -11.29
CA GLY A 199 0.69 -1.14 -10.59
C GLY A 199 -0.74 -1.27 -10.06
N ASP A 200 -1.32 -0.19 -9.53
CA ASP A 200 -2.70 -0.14 -9.06
C ASP A 200 -3.67 -0.54 -10.18
N LEU A 201 -3.55 0.10 -11.35
CA LEU A 201 -4.36 -0.22 -12.53
C LEU A 201 -4.11 -1.65 -13.03
N PHE A 202 -2.87 -2.14 -13.01
CA PHE A 202 -2.58 -3.49 -13.45
C PHE A 202 -3.16 -4.55 -12.50
N LEU A 203 -3.14 -4.33 -11.21
CA LEU A 203 -3.79 -5.22 -10.23
C LEU A 203 -5.30 -5.25 -10.41
N TYR A 204 -5.92 -4.11 -10.66
CA TYR A 204 -7.33 -4.07 -11.02
C TYR A 204 -7.62 -4.79 -12.35
N TYR A 205 -6.72 -4.69 -13.35
CA TYR A 205 -6.83 -5.48 -14.58
C TYR A 205 -6.80 -6.98 -14.28
N LEU A 206 -5.89 -7.45 -13.45
CA LEU A 206 -5.84 -8.86 -13.06
C LEU A 206 -7.10 -9.27 -12.29
N HIS A 207 -7.53 -8.46 -11.33
CA HIS A 207 -8.67 -8.78 -10.49
C HIS A 207 -10.00 -8.70 -11.24
N ALA A 208 -10.32 -7.56 -11.82
CA ALA A 208 -11.66 -7.31 -12.36
C ALA A 208 -11.80 -7.67 -13.84
N GLN A 209 -10.76 -7.48 -14.67
CA GLN A 209 -10.82 -7.82 -16.11
C GLN A 209 -10.51 -9.30 -16.35
N LEU A 210 -9.49 -9.86 -15.69
CA LEU A 210 -9.11 -11.27 -15.81
C LEU A 210 -9.75 -12.18 -14.75
N THR A 211 -10.51 -11.62 -13.83
CA THR A 211 -11.34 -12.31 -12.82
C THR A 211 -10.58 -13.16 -11.78
N PHE A 212 -9.34 -12.83 -11.49
CA PHE A 212 -8.63 -13.44 -10.36
C PHE A 212 -9.08 -12.81 -9.04
N ASP A 213 -9.49 -13.62 -8.08
CA ASP A 213 -9.81 -13.12 -6.75
C ASP A 213 -8.53 -12.67 -5.98
N TRP A 214 -8.71 -11.83 -4.96
CA TRP A 214 -7.59 -11.30 -4.19
C TRP A 214 -6.77 -12.38 -3.48
N THR A 215 -7.39 -13.47 -3.03
CA THR A 215 -6.66 -14.58 -2.39
C THR A 215 -5.73 -15.26 -3.39
N THR A 216 -6.20 -15.47 -4.60
CA THR A 216 -5.40 -16.01 -5.70
C THR A 216 -4.24 -15.07 -6.07
N LEU A 217 -4.52 -13.76 -6.15
CA LEU A 217 -3.51 -12.74 -6.46
C LEU A 217 -2.44 -12.67 -5.36
N CYS A 218 -2.81 -12.53 -4.10
CA CYS A 218 -1.87 -12.49 -2.98
C CYS A 218 -1.01 -13.76 -2.90
N GLY A 219 -1.61 -14.93 -3.19
CA GLY A 219 -0.92 -16.22 -3.20
C GLY A 219 0.05 -16.40 -4.37
N ALA A 220 -0.16 -15.69 -5.49
CA ALA A 220 0.63 -15.85 -6.73
C ALA A 220 1.83 -14.90 -6.83
N GLY A 221 2.18 -14.19 -5.77
CA GLY A 221 3.22 -13.17 -5.72
C GLY A 221 4.50 -13.54 -6.47
N GLY A 222 5.14 -12.54 -7.04
CA GLY A 222 6.39 -12.65 -7.79
C GLY A 222 7.24 -11.40 -7.66
N PRO A 223 8.51 -11.44 -8.10
CA PRO A 223 9.42 -10.29 -7.97
C PRO A 223 9.01 -9.06 -8.79
N THR A 224 8.07 -9.20 -9.70
CA THR A 224 7.40 -8.11 -10.44
C THR A 224 5.94 -8.48 -10.67
N LEU A 225 5.09 -7.50 -10.98
CA LEU A 225 3.70 -7.74 -11.37
C LEU A 225 3.59 -8.64 -12.61
N GLY A 226 4.53 -8.52 -13.55
CA GLY A 226 4.64 -9.39 -14.71
C GLY A 226 4.96 -10.85 -14.35
N ALA A 227 5.79 -11.07 -13.33
CA ALA A 227 6.05 -12.41 -12.81
C ALA A 227 4.80 -13.01 -12.16
N THR A 228 4.03 -12.21 -11.41
CA THR A 228 2.73 -12.59 -10.87
C THR A 228 1.74 -12.94 -11.99
N TYR A 229 1.62 -12.10 -13.03
CA TYR A 229 0.79 -12.39 -14.21
C TYR A 229 1.15 -13.73 -14.85
N LYS A 230 2.45 -13.97 -15.07
CA LYS A 230 2.93 -15.22 -15.65
C LYS A 230 2.59 -16.43 -14.78
N SER A 231 2.70 -16.31 -13.48
CA SER A 231 2.32 -17.37 -12.53
C SER A 231 0.84 -17.71 -12.63
N LEU A 232 -0.01 -16.70 -12.77
CA LEU A 232 -1.47 -16.85 -12.85
C LEU A 232 -1.97 -17.39 -14.19
N THR A 233 -1.38 -16.91 -15.29
CA THR A 233 -1.91 -17.14 -16.64
C THR A 233 -1.10 -18.12 -17.46
N GLY A 234 0.17 -18.30 -17.15
CA GLY A 234 1.15 -19.02 -17.98
C GLY A 234 1.65 -18.25 -19.21
N TYR A 235 1.09 -17.06 -19.47
CA TYR A 235 1.45 -16.24 -20.64
C TYR A 235 2.68 -15.36 -20.41
N ASP A 236 3.21 -14.79 -21.50
CA ASP A 236 4.33 -13.87 -21.48
C ASP A 236 3.95 -12.56 -20.77
N PRO A 237 4.74 -12.07 -19.80
CA PRO A 237 4.45 -10.82 -19.10
C PRO A 237 4.38 -9.59 -20.01
N MET A 238 5.17 -9.55 -21.09
CA MET A 238 5.12 -8.44 -22.05
C MET A 238 3.78 -8.44 -22.82
N GLN A 239 3.25 -9.63 -23.14
CA GLN A 239 1.91 -9.74 -23.71
C GLN A 239 0.86 -9.22 -22.73
N GLY A 240 0.97 -9.59 -21.44
CA GLY A 240 0.07 -9.11 -20.38
C GLY A 240 0.06 -7.58 -20.28
N PHE A 241 1.23 -6.95 -20.34
CA PHE A 241 1.34 -5.50 -20.35
C PHE A 241 0.69 -4.87 -21.58
N ASN A 242 0.93 -5.43 -22.77
CA ASN A 242 0.34 -4.93 -24.01
C ASN A 242 -1.19 -5.03 -24.02
N ASP A 243 -1.76 -6.14 -23.54
CA ASP A 243 -3.21 -6.34 -23.43
C ASP A 243 -3.84 -5.39 -22.41
N PHE A 244 -3.17 -5.14 -21.30
CA PHE A 244 -3.55 -4.14 -20.33
C PHE A 244 -3.58 -2.72 -20.92
N ILE A 245 -2.53 -2.30 -21.62
CA ILE A 245 -2.48 -1.00 -22.32
C ILE A 245 -3.59 -0.91 -23.38
N ALA A 246 -3.83 -1.98 -24.15
CA ALA A 246 -4.89 -2.01 -25.15
C ALA A 246 -6.27 -1.82 -24.51
N SER A 247 -6.51 -2.47 -23.37
CA SER A 247 -7.76 -2.32 -22.60
C SER A 247 -7.97 -0.87 -22.13
N LEU A 248 -6.96 -0.27 -21.48
CA LEU A 248 -7.03 1.12 -21.02
C LEU A 248 -7.20 2.12 -22.17
N SER A 249 -6.62 1.83 -23.35
CA SER A 249 -6.74 2.70 -24.53
C SER A 249 -8.20 2.86 -25.00
N THR A 250 -9.08 1.94 -24.63
CA THR A 250 -10.52 2.04 -24.97
C THR A 250 -11.27 3.08 -24.15
N ILE A 251 -10.74 3.49 -23.01
CA ILE A 251 -11.30 4.51 -22.12
C ILE A 251 -10.48 5.80 -22.12
N ASP A 252 -9.46 5.88 -22.97
CA ASP A 252 -8.65 7.09 -23.13
C ASP A 252 -9.44 8.19 -23.86
N GLN A 253 -9.52 9.36 -23.26
CA GLN A 253 -10.19 10.54 -23.78
C GLN A 253 -9.16 11.62 -24.13
N GLY A 254 -8.31 11.32 -25.12
CA GLY A 254 -7.29 12.29 -25.59
C GLY A 254 -6.14 12.48 -24.60
N GLY A 255 -5.67 11.39 -23.98
CA GLY A 255 -4.59 11.39 -23.01
C GLY A 255 -5.04 11.41 -21.55
N THR A 256 -6.34 11.34 -21.32
CA THR A 256 -6.93 11.27 -19.98
C THR A 256 -7.76 10.00 -19.85
N LEU A 257 -7.46 9.19 -18.82
CA LEU A 257 -8.29 8.03 -18.48
C LEU A 257 -9.61 8.45 -17.85
N ALA A 258 -10.70 7.84 -18.28
CA ALA A 258 -12.01 8.00 -17.64
C ALA A 258 -12.10 7.07 -16.42
N LEU A 259 -11.44 7.45 -15.32
CA LEU A 259 -11.44 6.68 -14.07
C LEU A 259 -12.66 7.00 -13.20
N PRO A 260 -13.28 5.98 -12.57
CA PRO A 260 -14.27 6.20 -11.52
C PRO A 260 -13.60 6.67 -10.21
N PRO A 261 -14.37 7.18 -9.24
CA PRO A 261 -13.83 7.55 -7.93
C PRO A 261 -13.09 6.41 -7.20
N SER A 262 -13.44 5.15 -7.48
CA SER A 262 -12.75 3.97 -6.93
C SER A 262 -11.38 3.69 -7.54
N GLY A 263 -10.95 4.42 -8.58
CA GLY A 263 -9.72 4.12 -9.32
C GLY A 263 -9.81 2.89 -10.23
N ASN A 264 -10.79 2.02 -10.05
CA ASN A 264 -10.93 0.76 -10.79
C ASN A 264 -11.81 0.92 -12.03
N PRO A 265 -11.26 1.05 -13.26
CA PRO A 265 -12.05 1.16 -14.47
C PRO A 265 -12.55 -0.19 -15.00
N PHE A 266 -12.15 -1.30 -14.42
CA PHE A 266 -12.47 -2.63 -14.89
C PHE A 266 -13.72 -3.23 -14.20
N PRO A 267 -14.45 -4.21 -14.84
CA PRO A 267 -14.20 -4.67 -16.21
C PRO A 267 -14.60 -3.64 -17.27
N ILE A 268 -13.72 -3.45 -18.24
CA ILE A 268 -14.03 -2.61 -19.39
C ILE A 268 -14.94 -3.41 -20.34
N LYS A 269 -16.14 -2.93 -20.53
CA LYS A 269 -17.11 -3.55 -21.45
C LYS A 269 -16.79 -3.09 -22.88
N THR A 270 -16.39 -4.03 -23.74
CA THR A 270 -16.19 -3.83 -25.19
C THR A 270 -17.50 -3.95 -25.93
#